data_e0b7d1a0dddaff646f793dd62dcbf55a
#
_entry.id   e0b7d1a0dddaff646f793dd62dcbf55a
#
_cell.length_a   1.000
_cell.length_b   1.000
_cell.length_c   1.000
_cell.angle_alpha   90.00
_cell.angle_beta   90.00
_cell.angle_gamma   90.00
#
_symmetry.space_group_name_H-M   'P 1'
#
loop_
_entity.id
_entity.type
_entity.pdbx_description
1 polymer ?
#
loop_
_entity_poly.entity_id
_entity_poly.type
_entity_poly.pdbx_seq_one_letter_code
_entity_poly.pdbx_strand_id
1 'polypeptide(L)'
;LKEKFGFINFRVGGKDFNIKLSNLKPGIKFETPRNSLVTAIDNNIFDDILIGNFSKVQLIDVPSLYPNFTPYVTKYGDNGNSRSQKELKKYFNYYRLNSVNFWSEFLKIKSAEIIRQKLNNHKKIKKIAKKIKSILVH
;
A
#
# COMPACT_ATOMS: atom_id res chain seq x y z
N LEU A 1 5.04 -8.23 4.39
CA LEU A 1 6.03 -7.15 4.61
C LEU A 1 7.45 -7.71 4.80
N LYS A 2 7.65 -8.79 5.56
CA LYS A 2 8.98 -9.40 5.84
C LYS A 2 9.78 -9.77 4.59
N GLU A 3 9.12 -10.06 3.48
CA GLU A 3 9.75 -10.39 2.19
C GLU A 3 10.24 -9.14 1.42
N LYS A 4 9.84 -7.94 1.87
CA LYS A 4 10.11 -6.68 1.15
C LYS A 4 10.94 -5.71 1.96
N PHE A 5 10.82 -5.75 3.29
CA PHE A 5 11.45 -4.81 4.19
C PHE A 5 12.24 -5.52 5.28
N GLY A 6 13.39 -4.97 5.60
CA GLY A 6 14.23 -5.38 6.72
C GLY A 6 13.74 -4.81 8.04
N PHE A 7 13.21 -3.57 8.01
CA PHE A 7 12.78 -2.89 9.23
C PHE A 7 11.72 -1.83 8.96
N ILE A 8 10.98 -1.48 10.02
CA ILE A 8 10.15 -0.29 10.11
C ILE A 8 10.59 0.47 11.37
N ASN A 9 10.86 1.75 11.22
CA ASN A 9 11.23 2.63 12.31
C ASN A 9 10.10 3.64 12.55
N PHE A 10 9.70 3.81 13.81
CA PHE A 10 8.78 4.86 14.24
C PHE A 10 9.54 5.89 15.07
N ARG A 11 9.57 7.14 14.62
CA ARG A 11 10.07 8.27 15.38
C ARG A 11 8.90 9.00 16.03
N VAL A 12 8.82 8.93 17.35
CA VAL A 12 7.72 9.49 18.14
C VAL A 12 8.31 10.28 19.31
N GLY A 13 7.95 11.57 19.42
CA GLY A 13 8.48 12.43 20.48
C GLY A 13 10.01 12.52 20.49
N GLY A 14 10.63 12.50 19.31
CA GLY A 14 12.10 12.55 19.16
C GLY A 14 12.84 11.23 19.44
N LYS A 15 12.13 10.16 19.83
CA LYS A 15 12.71 8.83 20.06
C LYS A 15 12.44 7.91 18.88
N ASP A 16 13.42 7.08 18.54
CA ASP A 16 13.32 6.10 17.45
C ASP A 16 13.01 4.71 18.03
N PHE A 17 11.98 4.07 17.48
CA PHE A 17 11.55 2.71 17.79
C PHE A 17 11.69 1.84 16.54
N ASN A 18 12.66 0.94 16.54
CA ASN A 18 12.95 0.11 15.38
C ASN A 18 12.33 -1.28 15.54
N ILE A 19 11.55 -1.67 14.53
CA ILE A 19 10.94 -3.00 14.41
C ILE A 19 11.66 -3.75 13.30
N LYS A 20 12.49 -4.71 13.68
CA LYS A 20 13.17 -5.59 12.72
C LYS A 20 12.17 -6.58 12.15
N LEU A 21 12.05 -6.64 10.82
CA LEU A 21 11.17 -7.56 10.11
C LEU A 21 11.94 -8.73 9.49
N SER A 22 13.12 -8.46 8.94
CA SER A 22 13.97 -9.45 8.27
C SER A 22 15.45 -8.98 8.24
N ASN A 23 16.28 -9.69 7.51
CA ASN A 23 17.69 -9.30 7.28
C ASN A 23 17.89 -8.47 6.01
N LEU A 24 16.81 -8.03 5.35
CA LEU A 24 16.88 -7.17 4.18
C LEU A 24 17.34 -5.76 4.57
N LYS A 25 17.93 -5.04 3.59
CA LYS A 25 18.36 -3.63 3.78
C LYS A 25 17.19 -2.61 3.68
N PRO A 26 16.21 -2.78 2.74
CA PRO A 26 15.14 -1.82 2.58
C PRO A 26 14.34 -1.61 3.86
N GLY A 27 13.98 -0.35 4.12
CA GLY A 27 13.21 0.00 5.30
C GLY A 27 12.37 1.26 5.13
N ILE A 28 11.52 1.50 6.11
CA ILE A 28 10.65 2.69 6.15
C ILE A 28 10.77 3.32 7.53
N LYS A 29 10.91 4.65 7.57
CA LYS A 29 10.84 5.43 8.80
C LYS A 29 9.62 6.33 8.77
N PHE A 30 8.78 6.22 9.80
CA PHE A 30 7.63 7.07 10.05
C PHE A 30 7.93 8.01 11.21
N GLU A 31 7.81 9.31 10.98
CA GLU A 31 7.85 10.32 12.05
C GLU A 31 6.43 10.85 12.22
N THR A 32 5.84 10.62 13.40
CA THR A 32 4.44 10.92 13.66
C THR A 32 4.21 11.38 15.09
N PRO A 33 3.21 12.25 15.35
CA PRO A 33 2.80 12.61 16.69
C PRO A 33 2.35 11.39 17.48
N ARG A 34 2.70 11.34 18.77
CA ARG A 34 2.36 10.21 19.64
C ARG A 34 0.86 9.91 19.66
N ASN A 35 0.03 10.92 19.82
CA ASN A 35 -1.41 10.72 19.91
C ASN A 35 -2.01 10.17 18.61
N SER A 36 -1.54 10.66 17.46
CA SER A 36 -1.99 10.13 16.16
C SER A 36 -1.64 8.65 16.00
N LEU A 37 -0.43 8.26 16.39
CA LEU A 37 -0.02 6.85 16.32
C LEU A 37 -0.85 5.97 17.27
N VAL A 38 -1.08 6.41 18.51
CA VAL A 38 -1.89 5.68 19.50
C VAL A 38 -3.32 5.51 18.97
N THR A 39 -3.96 6.60 18.51
CA THR A 39 -5.31 6.55 17.93
C THR A 39 -5.40 5.57 16.76
N ALA A 40 -4.41 5.59 15.88
CA ALA A 40 -4.40 4.68 14.72
C ALA A 40 -4.23 3.21 15.12
N ILE A 41 -3.44 2.93 16.15
CA ILE A 41 -3.27 1.56 16.67
C ILE A 41 -4.55 1.09 17.36
N ASP A 42 -5.13 1.90 18.23
CA ASP A 42 -6.32 1.55 19.00
C ASP A 42 -7.53 1.29 18.10
N ASN A 43 -7.65 2.04 17.02
CA ASN A 43 -8.76 1.93 16.08
C ASN A 43 -8.44 1.07 14.83
N ASN A 44 -7.22 0.55 14.69
CA ASN A 44 -6.72 -0.20 13.52
C ASN A 44 -6.82 0.57 12.19
N ILE A 45 -6.59 1.88 12.22
CA ILE A 45 -6.71 2.82 11.07
C ILE A 45 -5.35 3.43 10.71
N PHE A 46 -4.31 2.62 10.63
CA PHE A 46 -2.95 3.12 10.38
C PHE A 46 -2.79 3.87 9.06
N ASP A 47 -3.55 3.55 8.05
CA ASP A 47 -3.55 4.26 6.76
C ASP A 47 -4.07 5.70 6.86
N ASP A 48 -4.97 6.00 7.79
CA ASP A 48 -5.45 7.37 8.04
C ASP A 48 -4.31 8.31 8.45
N ILE A 49 -3.28 7.81 9.13
CA ILE A 49 -2.08 8.60 9.44
C ILE A 49 -1.37 9.05 8.15
N LEU A 50 -1.36 8.20 7.13
CA LEU A 50 -0.71 8.47 5.85
C LEU A 50 -1.56 9.42 4.99
N ILE A 51 -2.88 9.23 4.98
CA ILE A 51 -3.84 10.04 4.21
C ILE A 51 -3.96 11.43 4.80
N GLY A 52 -4.07 11.54 6.12
CA GLY A 52 -4.24 12.80 6.85
C GLY A 52 -2.98 13.66 6.97
N ASN A 53 -1.86 13.26 6.34
CA ASN A 53 -0.56 13.94 6.45
C ASN A 53 -0.04 14.09 7.90
N PHE A 54 -0.47 13.21 8.79
CA PHE A 54 0.01 13.19 10.19
C PHE A 54 1.33 12.44 10.36
N SER A 55 1.94 12.02 9.26
CA SER A 55 3.20 11.28 9.30
C SER A 55 4.15 11.76 8.21
N LYS A 56 5.40 12.04 8.60
CA LYS A 56 6.50 12.19 7.66
C LYS A 56 7.10 10.82 7.38
N VAL A 57 7.20 10.45 6.13
CA VAL A 57 7.71 9.16 5.70
C VAL A 57 9.06 9.31 5.01
N GLN A 58 10.06 8.55 5.48
CA GLN A 58 11.35 8.42 4.83
C GLN A 58 11.52 6.99 4.32
N LEU A 59 11.77 6.83 3.03
CA LEU A 59 12.02 5.56 2.38
C LEU A 59 13.54 5.31 2.33
N ILE A 60 13.96 4.10 2.69
CA ILE A 60 15.36 3.67 2.70
C ILE A 60 15.46 2.48 1.75
N ASP A 61 16.16 2.66 0.63
CA ASP A 61 16.28 1.68 -0.45
C ASP A 61 14.94 1.16 -0.99
N VAL A 62 13.90 2.00 -0.93
CA VAL A 62 12.55 1.72 -1.43
C VAL A 62 12.10 2.87 -2.31
N PRO A 63 11.59 2.61 -3.54
CA PRO A 63 11.23 3.68 -4.47
C PRO A 63 9.92 4.39 -4.10
N SER A 64 8.99 3.70 -3.44
CA SER A 64 7.68 4.24 -3.05
C SER A 64 6.99 3.36 -2.01
N LEU A 65 6.02 3.92 -1.28
CA LEU A 65 5.13 3.16 -0.39
C LEU A 65 4.22 2.21 -1.17
N TYR A 66 3.66 2.67 -2.25
CA TYR A 66 2.83 1.87 -3.14
C TYR A 66 3.67 1.27 -4.29
N PRO A 67 3.53 0.00 -4.64
CA PRO A 67 2.62 -1.01 -4.09
C PRO A 67 3.23 -1.85 -2.95
N ASN A 68 4.36 -1.42 -2.39
CA ASN A 68 5.16 -2.29 -1.51
C ASN A 68 4.69 -2.32 -0.06
N PHE A 69 4.12 -1.24 0.45
CA PHE A 69 3.70 -1.11 1.84
C PHE A 69 2.19 -0.89 1.98
N THR A 70 1.66 0.17 1.38
CA THR A 70 0.28 0.63 1.59
C THR A 70 -0.77 -0.48 1.39
N PRO A 71 -0.75 -1.29 0.30
CA PRO A 71 -1.78 -2.32 0.11
C PRO A 71 -1.77 -3.42 1.17
N TYR A 72 -0.64 -3.62 1.86
CA TYR A 72 -0.53 -4.64 2.91
C TYR A 72 -1.08 -4.13 4.23
N VAL A 73 -0.96 -2.83 4.50
CA VAL A 73 -1.49 -2.21 5.72
C VAL A 73 -3.01 -2.15 5.65
N THR A 74 -3.57 -1.55 4.60
CA THR A 74 -5.02 -1.48 4.38
C THR A 74 -5.67 -2.87 4.35
N LYS A 75 -4.98 -3.86 3.78
CA LYS A 75 -5.48 -5.22 3.71
C LYS A 75 -5.73 -5.84 5.09
N TYR A 76 -4.91 -5.54 6.09
CA TYR A 76 -5.00 -6.11 7.44
C TYR A 76 -5.55 -5.13 8.47
N GLY A 77 -5.51 -3.84 8.22
CA GLY A 77 -6.02 -2.80 9.11
C GLY A 77 -7.51 -2.54 8.91
N ASP A 78 -7.92 -2.12 7.73
CA ASP A 78 -9.27 -1.60 7.49
C ASP A 78 -10.25 -2.66 7.02
N ASN A 79 -9.78 -3.70 6.35
CA ASN A 79 -10.66 -4.74 5.79
C ASN A 79 -11.20 -5.66 6.89
N GLY A 80 -12.25 -5.22 7.58
CA GLY A 80 -12.97 -6.00 8.59
C GLY A 80 -12.14 -6.29 9.84
N ASN A 81 -11.13 -5.48 10.17
CA ASN A 81 -10.22 -5.70 11.30
C ASN A 81 -9.59 -7.08 11.34
N SER A 82 -9.32 -7.66 10.18
CA SER A 82 -8.79 -9.02 10.05
C SER A 82 -7.37 -9.12 10.61
N ARG A 83 -7.18 -9.93 11.64
CA ARG A 83 -5.89 -10.14 12.33
C ARG A 83 -5.08 -11.31 11.79
N SER A 84 -5.71 -12.17 10.96
CA SER A 84 -5.08 -13.35 10.38
C SER A 84 -5.45 -13.50 8.91
N GLN A 85 -4.66 -14.28 8.16
CA GLN A 85 -5.00 -14.61 6.77
C GLN A 85 -6.33 -15.37 6.63
N LYS A 86 -6.67 -16.18 7.64
CA LYS A 86 -7.93 -16.95 7.66
C LYS A 86 -9.14 -16.01 7.78
N GLU A 87 -9.07 -15.05 8.69
CA GLU A 87 -10.11 -14.03 8.87
C GLU A 87 -10.25 -13.15 7.64
N LEU A 88 -9.12 -12.71 7.07
CA LEU A 88 -9.12 -11.92 5.85
C LEU A 88 -9.77 -12.66 4.68
N LYS A 89 -9.48 -13.96 4.49
CA LYS A 89 -10.14 -14.79 3.48
C LYS A 89 -11.64 -14.89 3.71
N LYS A 90 -12.06 -15.06 4.99
CA LYS A 90 -13.48 -15.09 5.37
C LYS A 90 -14.16 -13.76 5.05
N TYR A 91 -13.54 -12.64 5.41
CA TYR A 91 -14.04 -11.30 5.10
C TYR A 91 -14.18 -11.07 3.59
N PHE A 92 -13.16 -11.39 2.79
CA PHE A 92 -13.25 -11.24 1.35
C PHE A 92 -14.27 -12.16 0.69
N ASN A 93 -14.46 -13.37 1.20
CA ASN A 93 -15.51 -14.25 0.70
C ASN A 93 -16.90 -13.67 0.99
N TYR A 94 -17.11 -13.16 2.20
CA TYR A 94 -18.35 -12.45 2.54
C TYR A 94 -18.57 -11.25 1.62
N TYR A 95 -17.56 -10.42 1.41
CA TYR A 95 -17.61 -9.26 0.54
C TYR A 95 -17.96 -9.63 -0.90
N ARG A 96 -17.33 -10.68 -1.44
CA ARG A 96 -17.61 -11.19 -2.81
C ARG A 96 -19.04 -11.64 -2.99
N LEU A 97 -19.62 -12.29 -1.99
CA LEU A 97 -20.98 -12.81 -2.04
C LEU A 97 -22.04 -11.72 -1.93
N ASN A 98 -21.73 -10.65 -1.18
CA ASN A 98 -22.68 -9.60 -0.88
C ASN A 98 -22.51 -8.32 -1.72
N SER A 99 -21.42 -8.20 -2.45
CA SER A 99 -21.14 -7.02 -3.28
C SER A 99 -21.82 -7.14 -4.64
N VAL A 100 -22.69 -6.20 -4.95
CA VAL A 100 -23.33 -6.08 -6.27
C VAL A 100 -22.23 -5.78 -7.31
N ASN A 101 -22.24 -6.52 -8.41
CA ASN A 101 -21.26 -6.32 -9.51
C ASN A 101 -19.80 -6.61 -9.20
N PHE A 102 -19.47 -7.29 -8.08
CA PHE A 102 -18.09 -7.62 -7.72
C PHE A 102 -17.28 -8.20 -8.89
N TRP A 103 -17.83 -9.22 -9.58
CA TRP A 103 -17.12 -9.91 -10.65
C TRP A 103 -16.88 -9.03 -11.87
N SER A 104 -17.80 -8.15 -12.24
CA SER A 104 -17.61 -7.23 -13.36
C SER A 104 -16.51 -6.21 -13.07
N GLU A 105 -16.50 -5.65 -11.86
CA GLU A 105 -15.45 -4.72 -11.41
C GLU A 105 -14.09 -5.41 -11.28
N PHE A 106 -14.07 -6.61 -10.71
CA PHE A 106 -12.86 -7.42 -10.61
C PHE A 106 -12.23 -7.71 -11.98
N LEU A 107 -13.05 -8.11 -12.96
CA LEU A 107 -12.58 -8.39 -14.32
C LEU A 107 -12.07 -7.11 -15.01
N LYS A 108 -12.75 -5.97 -14.85
CA LYS A 108 -12.28 -4.67 -15.37
C LYS A 108 -10.91 -4.29 -14.78
N ILE A 109 -10.76 -4.39 -13.46
CA ILE A 109 -9.50 -4.07 -12.78
C ILE A 109 -8.39 -5.02 -13.24
N LYS A 110 -8.64 -6.32 -13.28
CA LYS A 110 -7.65 -7.33 -13.69
C LYS A 110 -7.24 -7.19 -15.15
N SER A 111 -8.17 -6.94 -16.05
CA SER A 111 -7.85 -6.68 -17.45
C SER A 111 -7.00 -5.42 -17.63
N ALA A 112 -7.33 -4.35 -16.91
CA ALA A 112 -6.54 -3.11 -16.92
C ALA A 112 -5.12 -3.32 -16.35
N GLU A 113 -4.96 -4.12 -15.29
CA GLU A 113 -3.63 -4.50 -14.76
C GLU A 113 -2.79 -5.25 -15.81
N ILE A 114 -3.37 -6.26 -16.45
CA ILE A 114 -2.67 -7.07 -17.47
C ILE A 114 -2.25 -6.17 -18.65
N ILE A 115 -3.13 -5.29 -19.12
CA ILE A 115 -2.84 -4.35 -20.19
C ILE A 115 -1.69 -3.41 -19.78
N ARG A 116 -1.75 -2.84 -18.55
CA ARG A 116 -0.68 -1.97 -18.02
C ARG A 116 0.66 -2.70 -17.91
N GLN A 117 0.66 -3.94 -17.44
CA GLN A 117 1.88 -4.74 -17.35
C GLN A 117 2.46 -5.04 -18.72
N LYS A 118 1.65 -5.44 -19.71
CA LYS A 118 2.08 -5.64 -21.11
C LYS A 118 2.63 -4.35 -21.71
N LEU A 119 1.93 -3.22 -21.57
CA LEU A 119 2.38 -1.92 -22.06
C LEU A 119 3.69 -1.46 -21.40
N ASN A 120 3.86 -1.73 -20.10
CA ASN A 120 5.07 -1.37 -19.38
C ASN A 120 6.29 -2.18 -19.79
N ASN A 121 6.10 -3.43 -20.21
CA ASN A 121 7.19 -4.29 -20.66
C ASN A 121 7.67 -3.98 -22.08
N HIS A 122 6.88 -3.27 -22.89
CA HIS A 122 7.26 -2.87 -24.25
C HIS A 122 7.79 -1.42 -24.29
N LYS A 123 9.13 -1.27 -24.23
CA LYS A 123 9.82 0.05 -24.28
C LYS A 123 9.39 0.89 -25.49
N LYS A 124 9.12 0.28 -26.65
CA LYS A 124 8.63 0.97 -27.87
C LYS A 124 7.25 1.59 -27.67
N ILE A 125 6.33 0.89 -27.01
CA ILE A 125 4.96 1.37 -26.79
C ILE A 125 4.94 2.53 -25.77
N LYS A 126 5.82 2.51 -24.76
CA LYS A 126 6.01 3.65 -23.87
C LYS A 126 6.42 4.94 -24.59
N LYS A 127 7.28 4.82 -25.62
CA LYS A 127 7.72 5.98 -26.39
C LYS A 127 6.57 6.58 -27.22
N ILE A 128 5.74 5.72 -27.81
CA ILE A 128 4.55 6.11 -28.60
C ILE A 128 3.48 6.71 -27.68
N ALA A 129 3.19 6.11 -26.53
CA ALA A 129 2.22 6.61 -25.57
C ALA A 129 2.62 7.99 -24.99
N LYS A 130 3.91 8.22 -24.72
CA LYS A 130 4.43 9.55 -24.34
C LYS A 130 4.23 10.58 -25.45
N LYS A 131 4.46 10.19 -26.71
CA LYS A 131 4.31 11.08 -27.87
C LYS A 131 2.84 11.46 -28.13
N ILE A 132 1.92 10.49 -27.99
CA ILE A 132 0.48 10.75 -28.09
C ILE A 132 0.00 11.67 -26.96
N LYS A 133 0.46 11.42 -25.73
CA LYS A 133 0.10 12.28 -24.59
C LYS A 133 0.59 13.73 -24.75
N SER A 134 1.77 13.95 -25.33
CA SER A 134 2.29 15.29 -25.58
C SER A 134 1.53 16.02 -26.69
N ILE A 135 0.84 15.30 -27.58
CA ILE A 135 0.03 15.88 -28.68
C ILE A 135 -1.39 16.23 -28.19
N LEU A 136 -1.92 15.47 -27.23
CA LEU A 136 -3.28 15.65 -26.68
C LEU A 136 -3.37 16.71 -25.57
N VAL A 137 -2.24 17.22 -25.09
CA VAL A 137 -2.16 18.23 -24.00
C VAL A 137 -1.88 19.64 -24.58
N HIS A 138 -1.81 19.76 -25.89
CA HIS A 138 -1.82 21.01 -26.63
C HIS A 138 -3.11 21.10 -27.45
#